data_1f916500572b32fc7c5c686a30a26d4d
#
_entry.id   1f916500572b32fc7c5c686a30a26d4d
#
_cell.length_a   1.000
_cell.length_b   1.000
_cell.length_c   1.000
_cell.angle_alpha   90.00
_cell.angle_beta   90.00
_cell.angle_gamma   90.00
#
_symmetry.space_group_name_H-M   'P 1'
#
loop_
_entity.id
_entity.type
_entity.pdbx_description
1 polymer ?
#
loop_
_entity_poly.entity_id
_entity_poly.type
_entity_poly.pdbx_seq_one_letter_code
_entity_poly.pdbx_strand_id
1 'polypeptide(L)'
;CLKIFHQLEQERSSEALMIAKGEELSVDEVINQVLLLHREIQELSEKVKTLNKEVVRVKPLGSFSSEEVLELKKRSGLSLRFFYRKHIEGENLEVPISNMFYLSTAYNFDYYVVVGVVELPNNVYTEIDAAKSVNELQAEIVNVQREIRLKTERLRELYAYRHDVSMGLCACINEQNLHHAEECCEELFEGKAFAVVGWVISDQVKVLTHICKEHQVFLERVAIDDQEVVPTYLENKGIGKMGEDLVNIYDTPASSDKDPSSWVFVSFVVFFSMIVNDAGYGLLFLLTSLFLVYKSRGKKRTSAALSRFLKTSSILGIGCMCWGAATTSFFGMTFSNQSLLRQYSLTHILALKKAEYYVTNRPQAYKELVNE
;
A
#
# COMPACT_ATOMS: atom_id res chain seq x y z
N CYS A 1 -9.25 -13.88 -6.04
CA CYS A 1 -9.64 -13.77 -7.45
C CYS A 1 -9.85 -12.30 -7.86
N LEU A 2 -10.81 -11.55 -7.28
CA LEU A 2 -11.10 -10.14 -7.67
C LEU A 2 -9.90 -9.20 -7.52
N LYS A 3 -9.02 -9.40 -6.51
CA LYS A 3 -7.77 -8.63 -6.38
C LYS A 3 -6.82 -8.87 -7.56
N ILE A 4 -6.72 -10.12 -8.02
CA ILE A 4 -5.90 -10.50 -9.18
C ILE A 4 -6.44 -9.83 -10.45
N PHE A 5 -7.76 -9.85 -10.66
CA PHE A 5 -8.40 -9.15 -11.76
C PHE A 5 -8.17 -7.64 -11.72
N HIS A 6 -8.16 -7.05 -10.53
CA HIS A 6 -7.87 -5.63 -10.37
C HIS A 6 -6.40 -5.28 -10.70
N GLN A 7 -5.45 -6.16 -10.39
CA GLN A 7 -4.05 -5.98 -10.80
C GLN A 7 -3.90 -6.02 -12.32
N LEU A 8 -4.58 -6.95 -12.99
CA LEU A 8 -4.60 -7.01 -14.47
C LEU A 8 -5.18 -5.74 -15.11
N GLU A 9 -6.20 -5.11 -14.49
CA GLU A 9 -6.73 -3.82 -14.94
C GLU A 9 -5.72 -2.68 -14.83
N GLN A 10 -4.89 -2.68 -13.81
CA GLN A 10 -3.89 -1.62 -13.60
C GLN A 10 -2.72 -1.71 -14.59
N GLU A 11 -2.40 -2.90 -15.07
CA GLU A 11 -1.28 -3.14 -16.00
C GLU A 11 -1.60 -2.73 -17.44
N ARG A 12 -2.90 -2.60 -17.82
CA ARG A 12 -3.31 -2.17 -19.17
C ARG A 12 -4.55 -1.28 -19.14
N SER A 13 -4.67 -0.38 -20.11
CA SER A 13 -5.90 0.37 -20.37
C SER A 13 -7.06 -0.60 -20.65
N SER A 14 -8.21 -0.32 -20.01
CA SER A 14 -9.42 -1.17 -19.89
C SER A 14 -10.01 -1.67 -21.23
N GLU A 15 -9.67 -1.06 -22.37
CA GLU A 15 -10.18 -1.43 -23.70
C GLU A 15 -9.60 -2.74 -24.26
N ALA A 16 -8.40 -3.15 -23.81
CA ALA A 16 -7.75 -4.36 -24.30
C ALA A 16 -8.22 -5.66 -23.60
N LEU A 17 -9.11 -5.57 -22.62
CA LEU A 17 -9.58 -6.69 -21.79
C LEU A 17 -11.01 -7.15 -22.12
N MET A 18 -11.68 -6.58 -23.12
CA MET A 18 -12.99 -7.06 -23.57
C MET A 18 -12.84 -8.30 -24.46
N ILE A 19 -12.60 -9.44 -23.83
CA ILE A 19 -12.66 -10.75 -24.48
C ILE A 19 -14.05 -11.32 -24.28
N ALA A 20 -14.66 -11.85 -25.34
CA ALA A 20 -15.94 -12.55 -25.25
C ALA A 20 -15.81 -13.82 -24.37
N LYS A 21 -16.83 -14.14 -23.61
CA LYS A 21 -16.90 -15.42 -22.85
C LYS A 21 -16.83 -16.58 -23.85
N GLY A 22 -15.86 -17.46 -23.67
CA GLY A 22 -15.68 -18.62 -24.58
C GLY A 22 -16.49 -19.84 -24.20
N GLU A 23 -16.45 -20.27 -22.94
CA GLU A 23 -17.08 -21.48 -22.40
C GLU A 23 -17.99 -21.10 -21.23
N GLU A 24 -19.08 -21.86 -20.99
CA GLU A 24 -19.86 -21.70 -19.75
C GLU A 24 -19.10 -22.39 -18.59
N LEU A 25 -18.27 -21.61 -17.90
CA LEU A 25 -17.59 -22.03 -16.68
C LEU A 25 -18.41 -21.62 -15.45
N SER A 26 -18.49 -22.48 -14.47
CA SER A 26 -19.05 -22.13 -13.17
C SER A 26 -18.15 -21.12 -12.44
N VAL A 27 -18.74 -20.33 -11.54
CA VAL A 27 -18.00 -19.32 -10.77
C VAL A 27 -16.85 -19.95 -9.97
N ASP A 28 -17.09 -21.12 -9.37
CA ASP A 28 -16.09 -21.83 -8.57
C ASP A 28 -14.94 -22.36 -9.44
N GLU A 29 -15.23 -22.87 -10.62
CA GLU A 29 -14.19 -23.28 -11.58
C GLU A 29 -13.32 -22.10 -12.02
N VAL A 30 -13.93 -20.96 -12.32
CA VAL A 30 -13.19 -19.72 -12.66
C VAL A 30 -12.29 -19.31 -11.50
N ILE A 31 -12.82 -19.30 -10.27
CA ILE A 31 -12.03 -18.93 -9.08
C ILE A 31 -10.83 -19.87 -8.92
N ASN A 32 -11.05 -21.18 -9.01
CA ASN A 32 -10.00 -22.18 -8.86
C ASN A 32 -8.93 -22.05 -9.96
N GLN A 33 -9.34 -21.89 -11.22
CA GLN A 33 -8.42 -21.70 -12.34
C GLN A 33 -7.60 -20.39 -12.18
N VAL A 34 -8.22 -19.29 -11.79
CA VAL A 34 -7.52 -18.00 -11.56
C VAL A 34 -6.49 -18.11 -10.45
N LEU A 35 -6.83 -18.75 -9.33
CA LEU A 35 -5.93 -18.94 -8.21
C LEU A 35 -4.76 -19.86 -8.57
N LEU A 36 -5.04 -20.95 -9.27
CA LEU A 36 -4.03 -21.91 -9.75
C LEU A 36 -3.04 -21.22 -10.70
N LEU A 37 -3.55 -20.57 -11.76
CA LEU A 37 -2.71 -19.88 -12.75
C LEU A 37 -1.88 -18.77 -12.09
N HIS A 38 -2.45 -18.03 -11.17
CA HIS A 38 -1.71 -16.98 -10.46
C HIS A 38 -0.54 -17.55 -9.65
N ARG A 39 -0.76 -18.64 -8.93
CA ARG A 39 0.27 -19.34 -8.18
C ARG A 39 1.37 -19.86 -9.10
N GLU A 40 1.01 -20.53 -10.19
CA GLU A 40 1.97 -21.07 -11.16
C GLU A 40 2.82 -19.96 -11.81
N ILE A 41 2.21 -18.80 -12.15
CA ILE A 41 2.93 -17.64 -12.67
C ILE A 41 3.93 -17.11 -11.63
N GLN A 42 3.55 -17.08 -10.35
CA GLN A 42 4.47 -16.66 -9.27
C GLN A 42 5.65 -17.63 -9.14
N GLU A 43 5.39 -18.93 -9.10
CA GLU A 43 6.44 -19.97 -9.01
C GLU A 43 7.43 -19.89 -10.21
N LEU A 44 6.91 -19.75 -11.42
CA LEU A 44 7.72 -19.58 -12.62
C LEU A 44 8.51 -18.26 -12.61
N SER A 45 7.93 -17.18 -12.09
CA SER A 45 8.62 -15.89 -11.95
C SER A 45 9.79 -15.96 -10.97
N GLU A 46 9.63 -16.68 -9.86
CA GLU A 46 10.72 -16.92 -8.91
C GLU A 46 11.81 -17.82 -9.55
N LYS A 47 11.41 -18.83 -10.34
CA LYS A 47 12.36 -19.64 -11.12
C LYS A 47 13.18 -18.77 -12.08
N VAL A 48 12.57 -17.83 -12.80
CA VAL A 48 13.30 -16.89 -13.67
C VAL A 48 14.29 -16.04 -12.88
N LYS A 49 13.91 -15.55 -11.69
CA LYS A 49 14.83 -14.80 -10.82
C LYS A 49 16.03 -15.64 -10.40
N THR A 50 15.78 -16.89 -10.05
CA THR A 50 16.86 -17.84 -9.66
C THR A 50 17.80 -18.13 -10.83
N LEU A 51 17.25 -18.42 -12.00
CA LEU A 51 18.04 -18.65 -13.21
C LEU A 51 18.86 -17.40 -13.60
N ASN A 52 18.31 -16.20 -13.46
CA ASN A 52 19.06 -14.97 -13.71
C ASN A 52 20.23 -14.79 -12.72
N LYS A 53 20.08 -15.16 -11.45
CA LYS A 53 21.19 -15.16 -10.50
C LYS A 53 22.27 -16.15 -10.90
N GLU A 54 21.88 -17.35 -11.39
CA GLU A 54 22.80 -18.35 -11.90
C GLU A 54 23.54 -17.86 -13.15
N VAL A 55 22.85 -17.20 -14.09
CA VAL A 55 23.49 -16.56 -15.27
C VAL A 55 24.57 -15.57 -14.83
N VAL A 56 24.28 -14.69 -13.84
CA VAL A 56 25.27 -13.74 -13.33
C VAL A 56 26.47 -14.47 -12.70
N ARG A 57 26.23 -15.57 -11.99
CA ARG A 57 27.28 -16.39 -11.35
C ARG A 57 28.18 -17.10 -12.38
N VAL A 58 27.59 -17.63 -13.44
CA VAL A 58 28.32 -18.42 -14.46
C VAL A 58 28.93 -17.55 -15.56
N LYS A 59 28.41 -16.36 -15.80
CA LYS A 59 28.86 -15.43 -16.84
C LYS A 59 30.38 -15.18 -16.87
N PRO A 60 31.09 -15.03 -15.73
CA PRO A 60 32.55 -14.84 -15.72
C PRO A 60 33.35 -16.06 -16.17
N LEU A 61 32.73 -17.25 -16.19
CA LEU A 61 33.41 -18.48 -16.61
C LEU A 61 33.56 -18.58 -18.14
N GLY A 62 32.94 -17.65 -18.90
CA GLY A 62 32.99 -17.66 -20.37
C GLY A 62 31.89 -18.52 -21.00
N SER A 63 31.99 -18.69 -22.30
CA SER A 63 31.11 -19.56 -23.09
C SER A 63 31.67 -20.96 -23.17
N PHE A 64 30.98 -21.91 -22.58
CA PHE A 64 31.25 -23.34 -22.71
C PHE A 64 29.96 -24.09 -23.00
N SER A 65 30.03 -25.32 -23.50
CA SER A 65 28.88 -26.21 -23.63
C SER A 65 28.99 -27.32 -22.60
N SER A 66 27.90 -27.52 -21.82
CA SER A 66 27.85 -28.62 -20.84
C SER A 66 28.06 -29.99 -21.51
N GLU A 67 27.57 -30.15 -22.74
CA GLU A 67 27.75 -31.37 -23.52
C GLU A 67 29.24 -31.59 -23.90
N GLU A 68 29.94 -30.54 -24.35
CA GLU A 68 31.39 -30.61 -24.69
C GLU A 68 32.23 -30.94 -23.45
N VAL A 69 31.91 -30.31 -22.30
CA VAL A 69 32.59 -30.61 -21.03
C VAL A 69 32.37 -32.06 -20.60
N LEU A 70 31.16 -32.59 -20.77
CA LEU A 70 30.85 -33.98 -20.46
C LEU A 70 31.54 -34.98 -21.42
N GLU A 71 31.60 -34.62 -22.70
CA GLU A 71 32.30 -35.43 -23.73
C GLU A 71 33.80 -35.46 -23.50
N LEU A 72 34.39 -34.31 -23.14
CA LEU A 72 35.78 -34.18 -22.74
C LEU A 72 36.10 -35.07 -21.53
N LYS A 73 35.24 -35.07 -20.52
CA LYS A 73 35.35 -35.94 -19.37
C LYS A 73 35.29 -37.42 -19.74
N LYS A 74 34.40 -37.80 -20.64
CA LYS A 74 34.28 -39.20 -21.13
C LYS A 74 35.50 -39.66 -21.95
N ARG A 75 36.07 -38.78 -22.81
CA ARG A 75 37.20 -39.11 -23.68
C ARG A 75 38.55 -39.09 -22.98
N SER A 76 38.78 -38.12 -22.09
CA SER A 76 40.09 -37.91 -21.44
C SER A 76 40.16 -38.41 -20.01
N GLY A 77 39.04 -38.72 -19.38
CA GLY A 77 38.95 -39.01 -17.94
C GLY A 77 39.19 -37.80 -17.02
N LEU A 78 39.43 -36.62 -17.63
CA LEU A 78 39.73 -35.40 -16.90
C LEU A 78 38.42 -34.64 -16.57
N SER A 79 38.34 -34.09 -15.35
CA SER A 79 37.22 -33.22 -14.95
C SER A 79 37.64 -31.76 -15.04
N LEU A 80 36.72 -30.91 -15.49
CA LEU A 80 36.85 -29.45 -15.42
C LEU A 80 36.13 -28.98 -14.15
N ARG A 81 36.85 -28.22 -13.33
CA ARG A 81 36.28 -27.57 -12.14
C ARG A 81 36.57 -26.08 -12.17
N PHE A 82 35.62 -25.28 -11.77
CA PHE A 82 35.72 -23.81 -11.76
C PHE A 82 35.91 -23.31 -10.33
N PHE A 83 36.79 -22.32 -10.18
CA PHE A 83 37.10 -21.71 -8.90
C PHE A 83 37.14 -20.20 -9.01
N TYR A 84 36.92 -19.52 -7.91
CA TYR A 84 37.16 -18.07 -7.78
C TYR A 84 37.93 -17.75 -6.52
N ARG A 85 38.68 -16.63 -6.56
CA ARG A 85 39.28 -16.00 -5.42
C ARG A 85 39.00 -14.51 -5.40
N LYS A 86 39.12 -13.85 -4.26
CA LYS A 86 39.01 -12.39 -4.17
C LYS A 86 40.15 -11.74 -4.96
N HIS A 87 39.81 -10.75 -5.80
CA HIS A 87 40.79 -9.98 -6.54
C HIS A 87 41.65 -9.13 -5.61
N ILE A 88 42.98 -9.14 -5.82
CA ILE A 88 43.95 -8.32 -5.08
C ILE A 88 44.73 -7.51 -6.10
N GLU A 89 44.61 -6.18 -6.05
CA GLU A 89 45.30 -5.27 -6.96
C GLU A 89 46.83 -5.45 -6.84
N GLY A 90 47.49 -5.63 -7.99
CA GLY A 90 48.97 -5.78 -8.07
C GLY A 90 49.49 -7.19 -7.85
N GLU A 91 48.64 -8.19 -7.64
CA GLU A 91 49.04 -9.59 -7.58
C GLU A 91 49.13 -10.18 -9.00
N ASN A 92 50.17 -11.03 -9.26
CA ASN A 92 50.35 -11.68 -10.55
C ASN A 92 49.22 -12.72 -10.75
N LEU A 93 48.45 -12.60 -11.84
CA LEU A 93 47.33 -13.49 -12.16
C LEU A 93 47.81 -14.90 -12.63
N GLU A 94 49.12 -15.05 -12.92
CA GLU A 94 49.70 -16.34 -13.23
C GLU A 94 49.78 -17.20 -11.97
N VAL A 95 49.10 -18.33 -12.01
CA VAL A 95 49.04 -19.27 -10.91
C VAL A 95 50.16 -20.28 -11.04
N PRO A 96 50.99 -20.51 -10.01
CA PRO A 96 52.11 -21.46 -10.09
C PRO A 96 51.67 -22.93 -9.97
N ILE A 97 50.40 -23.23 -10.29
CA ILE A 97 49.81 -24.57 -10.20
C ILE A 97 49.61 -25.12 -11.61
N SER A 98 50.23 -26.24 -11.91
CA SER A 98 50.03 -26.97 -13.17
C SER A 98 48.54 -27.34 -13.31
N ASN A 99 47.97 -27.11 -14.49
CA ASN A 99 46.57 -27.40 -14.84
C ASN A 99 45.55 -26.45 -14.32
N MET A 100 45.91 -25.27 -13.81
CA MET A 100 45.01 -24.17 -13.46
C MET A 100 45.21 -22.99 -14.41
N PHE A 101 44.12 -22.52 -15.00
CA PHE A 101 44.14 -21.44 -16.00
C PHE A 101 43.23 -20.31 -15.54
N TYR A 102 43.74 -19.08 -15.67
CA TYR A 102 42.94 -17.88 -15.43
C TYR A 102 41.92 -17.68 -16.57
N LEU A 103 40.69 -17.32 -16.22
CA LEU A 103 39.58 -17.06 -17.15
C LEU A 103 39.28 -15.58 -17.27
N SER A 104 38.95 -14.95 -16.18
CA SER A 104 38.50 -13.54 -16.19
C SER A 104 38.53 -12.94 -14.78
N THR A 105 38.49 -11.60 -14.71
CA THR A 105 38.20 -10.88 -13.47
C THR A 105 36.85 -10.18 -13.60
N ALA A 106 35.93 -10.46 -12.68
CA ALA A 106 34.63 -9.83 -12.64
C ALA A 106 34.13 -9.72 -11.19
N TYR A 107 33.33 -8.69 -10.89
CA TYR A 107 32.71 -8.49 -9.56
C TYR A 107 33.70 -8.51 -8.38
N ASN A 108 34.94 -8.06 -8.58
CA ASN A 108 36.03 -8.07 -7.61
C ASN A 108 36.53 -9.49 -7.25
N PHE A 109 36.36 -10.46 -8.16
CA PHE A 109 36.86 -11.82 -8.06
C PHE A 109 37.59 -12.21 -9.34
N ASP A 110 38.65 -13.04 -9.19
CA ASP A 110 39.38 -13.68 -10.26
C ASP A 110 38.89 -15.11 -10.42
N TYR A 111 38.55 -15.50 -11.66
CA TYR A 111 37.97 -16.78 -11.99
C TYR A 111 38.98 -17.67 -12.70
N TYR A 112 38.99 -18.94 -12.34
CA TYR A 112 39.93 -19.91 -12.83
C TYR A 112 39.23 -21.22 -13.22
N VAL A 113 39.82 -21.95 -14.17
CA VAL A 113 39.45 -23.32 -14.49
C VAL A 113 40.61 -24.25 -14.15
N VAL A 114 40.28 -25.39 -13.55
CA VAL A 114 41.20 -26.44 -13.18
C VAL A 114 40.86 -27.69 -13.99
N VAL A 115 41.88 -28.26 -14.64
CA VAL A 115 41.76 -29.49 -15.44
C VAL A 115 42.32 -30.67 -14.66
N GLY A 116 41.47 -31.64 -14.34
CA GLY A 116 41.81 -32.81 -13.53
C GLY A 116 41.63 -32.62 -12.03
N VAL A 117 42.31 -33.46 -11.24
CA VAL A 117 42.22 -33.42 -9.79
C VAL A 117 43.42 -32.66 -9.22
N VAL A 118 43.19 -31.48 -8.72
CA VAL A 118 44.18 -30.64 -8.01
C VAL A 118 43.63 -30.28 -6.67
N GLU A 119 44.37 -30.48 -5.63
CA GLU A 119 44.03 -30.01 -4.27
C GLU A 119 44.40 -28.53 -4.14
N LEU A 120 43.43 -27.68 -3.99
CA LEU A 120 43.59 -26.25 -3.79
C LEU A 120 43.34 -25.90 -2.30
N PRO A 121 44.05 -24.92 -1.75
CA PRO A 121 43.79 -24.46 -0.39
C PRO A 121 42.41 -23.84 -0.27
N ASN A 122 41.51 -24.49 0.44
CA ASN A 122 40.08 -24.07 0.60
C ASN A 122 39.91 -22.67 1.20
N ASN A 123 40.97 -22.12 1.83
CA ASN A 123 40.95 -20.79 2.41
C ASN A 123 41.12 -19.66 1.38
N VAL A 124 41.57 -19.97 0.17
CA VAL A 124 41.89 -18.99 -0.88
C VAL A 124 40.95 -19.12 -2.08
N TYR A 125 40.65 -20.35 -2.46
CA TYR A 125 39.86 -20.66 -3.65
C TYR A 125 38.54 -21.31 -3.25
N THR A 126 37.45 -20.82 -3.84
CA THR A 126 36.11 -21.39 -3.66
C THR A 126 35.64 -22.01 -4.97
N GLU A 127 35.18 -23.25 -4.92
CA GLU A 127 34.65 -23.96 -6.08
C GLU A 127 33.26 -23.43 -6.46
N ILE A 128 33.06 -23.29 -7.78
CA ILE A 128 31.77 -22.94 -8.40
C ILE A 128 31.22 -24.18 -9.07
N ASP A 129 30.08 -24.64 -8.64
CA ASP A 129 29.31 -25.63 -9.37
C ASP A 129 28.65 -24.96 -10.60
N ALA A 130 29.12 -25.25 -11.78
CA ALA A 130 28.65 -24.74 -13.06
C ALA A 130 28.05 -25.89 -13.87
N ALA A 131 26.90 -26.39 -13.42
CA ALA A 131 26.22 -27.52 -14.08
C ALA A 131 25.70 -27.16 -15.48
N LYS A 132 25.39 -25.88 -15.75
CA LYS A 132 24.88 -25.39 -17.04
C LYS A 132 25.67 -24.18 -17.52
N SER A 133 25.78 -24.06 -18.83
CA SER A 133 26.39 -22.90 -19.48
C SER A 133 25.44 -21.67 -19.48
N VAL A 134 26.00 -20.50 -19.76
CA VAL A 134 25.20 -19.25 -19.88
C VAL A 134 24.15 -19.39 -20.99
N ASN A 135 24.50 -20.00 -22.12
CA ASN A 135 23.57 -20.16 -23.25
C ASN A 135 22.40 -21.11 -22.90
N GLU A 136 22.69 -22.20 -22.19
CA GLU A 136 21.68 -23.16 -21.73
C GLU A 136 20.75 -22.51 -20.70
N LEU A 137 21.28 -21.75 -19.74
CA LEU A 137 20.49 -21.02 -18.77
C LEU A 137 19.61 -19.95 -19.43
N GLN A 138 20.13 -19.23 -20.42
CA GLN A 138 19.34 -18.24 -21.17
C GLN A 138 18.23 -18.90 -22.00
N ALA A 139 18.50 -20.04 -22.63
CA ALA A 139 17.50 -20.82 -23.35
C ALA A 139 16.37 -21.29 -22.39
N GLU A 140 16.75 -21.76 -21.19
CA GLU A 140 15.78 -22.14 -20.16
C GLU A 140 14.94 -20.93 -19.70
N ILE A 141 15.55 -19.76 -19.49
CA ILE A 141 14.85 -18.52 -19.15
C ILE A 141 13.81 -18.17 -20.23
N VAL A 142 14.20 -18.22 -21.51
CA VAL A 142 13.28 -17.93 -22.63
C VAL A 142 12.09 -18.90 -22.64
N ASN A 143 12.32 -20.18 -22.39
CA ASN A 143 11.26 -21.18 -22.32
C ASN A 143 10.29 -20.91 -21.15
N VAL A 144 10.82 -20.66 -19.95
CA VAL A 144 10.01 -20.32 -18.77
C VAL A 144 9.23 -19.02 -18.98
N GLN A 145 9.85 -18.01 -19.59
CA GLN A 145 9.16 -16.75 -19.92
C GLN A 145 8.03 -16.96 -20.95
N ARG A 146 8.20 -17.87 -21.92
CA ARG A 146 7.12 -18.25 -22.83
C ARG A 146 5.95 -18.89 -22.08
N GLU A 147 6.24 -19.78 -21.15
CA GLU A 147 5.21 -20.42 -20.32
C GLU A 147 4.45 -19.40 -19.46
N ILE A 148 5.15 -18.47 -18.80
CA ILE A 148 4.53 -17.36 -18.06
C ILE A 148 3.61 -16.56 -18.98
N ARG A 149 4.02 -16.27 -20.20
CA ARG A 149 3.21 -15.51 -21.17
C ARG A 149 1.91 -16.24 -21.50
N LEU A 150 1.98 -17.54 -21.83
CA LEU A 150 0.80 -18.34 -22.14
C LEU A 150 -0.18 -18.42 -20.96
N LYS A 151 0.35 -18.65 -19.76
CA LYS A 151 -0.50 -18.67 -18.53
C LYS A 151 -1.11 -17.30 -18.23
N THR A 152 -0.39 -16.21 -18.48
CA THR A 152 -0.88 -14.84 -18.32
C THR A 152 -1.99 -14.52 -19.35
N GLU A 153 -1.86 -15.01 -20.59
CA GLU A 153 -2.90 -14.88 -21.60
C GLU A 153 -4.17 -15.63 -21.18
N ARG A 154 -4.04 -16.88 -20.70
CA ARG A 154 -5.18 -17.63 -20.17
C ARG A 154 -5.84 -16.93 -18.99
N LEU A 155 -5.05 -16.36 -18.08
CA LEU A 155 -5.56 -15.57 -16.94
C LEU A 155 -6.35 -14.33 -17.41
N ARG A 156 -5.92 -13.72 -18.52
CA ARG A 156 -6.65 -12.60 -19.15
C ARG A 156 -7.97 -13.04 -19.77
N GLU A 157 -8.03 -14.20 -20.40
CA GLU A 157 -9.29 -14.73 -20.92
C GLU A 157 -10.33 -14.91 -19.80
N LEU A 158 -9.90 -15.40 -18.63
CA LEU A 158 -10.75 -15.55 -17.46
C LEU A 158 -11.26 -14.22 -16.88
N TYR A 159 -10.66 -13.10 -17.24
CA TYR A 159 -11.14 -11.77 -16.84
C TYR A 159 -12.56 -11.48 -17.36
N ALA A 160 -12.99 -12.09 -18.45
CA ALA A 160 -14.36 -11.97 -18.98
C ALA A 160 -15.44 -12.38 -17.94
N TYR A 161 -15.10 -13.25 -16.99
CA TYR A 161 -15.99 -13.75 -15.93
C TYR A 161 -15.96 -12.89 -14.67
N ARG A 162 -15.26 -11.77 -14.66
CA ARG A 162 -15.14 -10.89 -13.48
C ARG A 162 -16.49 -10.49 -12.89
N HIS A 163 -17.46 -10.20 -13.75
CA HIS A 163 -18.80 -9.83 -13.31
C HIS A 163 -19.50 -10.99 -12.59
N ASP A 164 -19.40 -12.20 -13.13
CA ASP A 164 -20.00 -13.40 -12.55
C ASP A 164 -19.37 -13.74 -11.19
N VAL A 165 -18.04 -13.63 -11.09
CA VAL A 165 -17.33 -13.79 -9.80
C VAL A 165 -17.75 -12.71 -8.79
N SER A 166 -17.98 -11.47 -9.25
CA SER A 166 -18.47 -10.41 -8.37
C SER A 166 -19.90 -10.66 -7.89
N MET A 167 -20.77 -11.15 -8.78
CA MET A 167 -22.15 -11.51 -8.43
C MET A 167 -22.18 -12.73 -7.50
N GLY A 168 -21.34 -13.74 -7.76
CA GLY A 168 -21.20 -14.90 -6.86
C GLY A 168 -20.74 -14.50 -5.46
N LEU A 169 -19.79 -13.56 -5.36
CA LEU A 169 -19.38 -13.01 -4.05
C LEU A 169 -20.53 -12.30 -3.34
N CYS A 170 -21.32 -11.49 -4.05
CA CYS A 170 -22.50 -10.85 -3.48
C CYS A 170 -23.54 -11.86 -3.01
N ALA A 171 -23.78 -12.92 -3.78
CA ALA A 171 -24.69 -13.99 -3.39
C ALA A 171 -24.21 -14.70 -2.11
N CYS A 172 -22.93 -15.05 -2.04
CA CYS A 172 -22.34 -15.69 -0.87
C CYS A 172 -22.41 -14.80 0.40
N ILE A 173 -22.14 -13.47 0.25
CA ILE A 173 -22.27 -12.53 1.35
C ILE A 173 -23.73 -12.41 1.81
N ASN A 174 -24.68 -12.39 0.86
CA ASN A 174 -26.10 -12.33 1.20
C ASN A 174 -26.56 -13.59 1.93
N GLU A 175 -26.12 -14.77 1.49
CA GLU A 175 -26.40 -16.04 2.17
C GLU A 175 -25.82 -16.06 3.60
N GLN A 176 -24.58 -15.61 3.76
CA GLN A 176 -23.95 -15.48 5.07
C GLN A 176 -24.70 -14.48 5.98
N ASN A 177 -25.12 -13.35 5.43
CA ASN A 177 -25.90 -12.36 6.18
C ASN A 177 -27.29 -12.91 6.56
N LEU A 178 -27.91 -13.69 5.68
CA LEU A 178 -29.19 -14.36 5.97
C LEU A 178 -29.03 -15.36 7.11
N HIS A 179 -28.00 -16.20 7.04
CA HIS A 179 -27.69 -17.16 8.11
C HIS A 179 -27.45 -16.46 9.46
N HIS A 180 -26.68 -15.39 9.43
CA HIS A 180 -26.44 -14.59 10.64
C HIS A 180 -27.73 -13.93 11.15
N ALA A 181 -28.60 -13.47 10.26
CA ALA A 181 -29.90 -12.93 10.65
C ALA A 181 -30.80 -14.01 11.27
N GLU A 182 -30.79 -15.23 10.74
CA GLU A 182 -31.49 -16.38 11.33
C GLU A 182 -30.99 -16.71 12.74
N GLU A 183 -29.67 -16.70 12.97
CA GLU A 183 -29.07 -16.91 14.29
C GLU A 183 -29.44 -15.83 15.31
N CYS A 184 -29.69 -14.58 14.85
CA CYS A 184 -30.10 -13.46 15.69
C CYS A 184 -31.60 -13.38 15.92
N CYS A 185 -32.42 -14.24 15.29
CA CYS A 185 -33.87 -14.29 15.48
C CYS A 185 -34.22 -15.03 16.75
N GLU A 186 -35.14 -14.48 17.53
CA GLU A 186 -35.76 -15.21 18.64
C GLU A 186 -36.88 -16.09 18.10
N GLU A 187 -36.78 -17.39 18.34
CA GLU A 187 -37.84 -18.32 18.02
C GLU A 187 -39.02 -18.20 19.02
N LEU A 188 -40.20 -17.94 18.49
CA LEU A 188 -41.42 -17.82 19.25
C LEU A 188 -42.36 -19.02 18.91
N PHE A 189 -43.16 -19.44 19.90
CA PHE A 189 -44.19 -20.48 19.73
C PHE A 189 -43.65 -21.81 19.15
N GLU A 190 -42.60 -22.36 19.74
CA GLU A 190 -41.99 -23.64 19.31
C GLU A 190 -41.53 -23.64 17.83
N GLY A 191 -40.91 -22.51 17.38
CA GLY A 191 -40.41 -22.40 16.02
C GLY A 191 -41.46 -22.06 14.94
N LYS A 192 -42.70 -21.72 15.35
CA LYS A 192 -43.75 -21.35 14.39
C LYS A 192 -43.74 -19.89 13.99
N ALA A 193 -43.05 -19.04 14.77
CA ALA A 193 -42.84 -17.62 14.49
C ALA A 193 -41.45 -17.21 14.96
N PHE A 194 -40.93 -16.16 14.39
CA PHE A 194 -39.68 -15.55 14.83
C PHE A 194 -39.86 -14.06 14.97
N ALA A 195 -39.10 -13.45 15.87
CA ALA A 195 -39.05 -12.01 16.08
C ALA A 195 -37.63 -11.52 15.94
N VAL A 196 -37.47 -10.33 15.36
CA VAL A 196 -36.21 -9.61 15.27
C VAL A 196 -36.39 -8.25 15.93
N VAL A 197 -35.58 -7.95 16.92
CA VAL A 197 -35.53 -6.65 17.57
C VAL A 197 -34.31 -5.90 17.06
N GLY A 198 -34.47 -4.64 16.68
CA GLY A 198 -33.36 -3.86 16.13
C GLY A 198 -33.61 -2.37 16.13
N TRP A 199 -32.56 -1.63 15.85
CA TRP A 199 -32.57 -0.15 15.79
C TRP A 199 -32.77 0.34 14.37
N VAL A 200 -33.62 1.33 14.19
CA VAL A 200 -33.92 1.97 12.91
C VAL A 200 -33.77 3.49 13.02
N ILE A 201 -33.09 4.09 12.06
CA ILE A 201 -32.99 5.54 11.96
C ILE A 201 -34.39 6.14 11.73
N SER A 202 -34.74 7.21 12.44
CA SER A 202 -36.07 7.82 12.42
C SER A 202 -36.56 8.14 10.99
N ASP A 203 -35.69 8.59 10.11
CA ASP A 203 -36.02 8.93 8.72
C ASP A 203 -36.34 7.68 7.87
N GLN A 204 -35.82 6.50 8.26
CA GLN A 204 -36.02 5.24 7.53
C GLN A 204 -37.24 4.43 8.01
N VAL A 205 -37.89 4.84 9.09
CA VAL A 205 -39.07 4.13 9.62
C VAL A 205 -40.18 3.98 8.56
N LYS A 206 -40.38 4.99 7.71
CA LYS A 206 -41.39 4.92 6.62
C LYS A 206 -41.03 3.86 5.58
N VAL A 207 -39.76 3.75 5.23
CA VAL A 207 -39.25 2.76 4.27
C VAL A 207 -39.42 1.35 4.86
N LEU A 208 -39.01 1.16 6.12
CA LEU A 208 -39.19 -0.11 6.83
C LEU A 208 -40.65 -0.51 6.90
N THR A 209 -41.55 0.42 7.24
CA THR A 209 -43.00 0.15 7.29
C THR A 209 -43.55 -0.29 5.93
N HIS A 210 -43.02 0.27 4.84
CA HIS A 210 -43.43 -0.13 3.50
C HIS A 210 -42.95 -1.56 3.17
N ILE A 211 -41.69 -1.87 3.46
CA ILE A 211 -41.10 -3.20 3.27
C ILE A 211 -41.86 -4.26 4.10
N CYS A 212 -42.12 -3.99 5.36
CA CYS A 212 -42.85 -4.91 6.23
C CYS A 212 -44.27 -5.20 5.70
N LYS A 213 -44.96 -4.18 5.16
CA LYS A 213 -46.30 -4.36 4.54
C LYS A 213 -46.24 -5.20 3.28
N GLU A 214 -45.24 -4.98 2.44
CA GLU A 214 -45.03 -5.72 1.19
C GLU A 214 -44.76 -7.21 1.46
N HIS A 215 -43.99 -7.51 2.49
CA HIS A 215 -43.65 -8.88 2.89
C HIS A 215 -44.58 -9.49 3.94
N GLN A 216 -45.68 -8.80 4.29
CA GLN A 216 -46.67 -9.28 5.30
C GLN A 216 -46.03 -9.55 6.68
N VAL A 217 -45.01 -8.77 7.06
CA VAL A 217 -44.35 -8.85 8.36
C VAL A 217 -45.04 -7.85 9.31
N PHE A 218 -45.33 -8.31 10.52
CA PHE A 218 -45.84 -7.46 11.59
C PHE A 218 -44.70 -6.56 12.13
N LEU A 219 -44.95 -5.28 12.20
CA LEU A 219 -43.99 -4.31 12.74
C LEU A 219 -44.59 -3.59 13.95
N GLU A 220 -43.91 -3.69 15.08
CA GLU A 220 -44.27 -3.01 16.31
C GLU A 220 -43.11 -2.15 16.82
N ARG A 221 -43.44 -1.00 17.35
CA ARG A 221 -42.44 -0.11 17.98
C ARG A 221 -42.29 -0.49 19.44
N VAL A 222 -41.13 -0.97 19.82
CA VAL A 222 -40.76 -1.28 21.20
C VAL A 222 -40.37 0.00 21.93
N ALA A 223 -40.82 0.19 23.16
CA ALA A 223 -40.37 1.29 24.00
C ALA A 223 -38.93 1.05 24.43
N ILE A 224 -38.13 2.08 24.38
CA ILE A 224 -36.70 2.03 24.79
C ILE A 224 -36.69 2.07 26.33
N ASP A 225 -35.97 1.13 26.95
CA ASP A 225 -35.75 1.14 28.40
C ASP A 225 -34.74 2.23 28.78
N ASP A 226 -34.92 2.85 29.96
CA ASP A 226 -34.01 3.91 30.45
C ASP A 226 -32.56 3.43 30.66
N GLN A 227 -32.36 2.11 30.78
CA GLN A 227 -31.04 1.49 30.92
C GLN A 227 -30.43 1.05 29.57
N GLU A 228 -31.17 1.15 28.48
CA GLU A 228 -30.73 0.65 27.16
C GLU A 228 -29.88 1.69 26.43
N VAL A 229 -28.70 1.29 26.01
CA VAL A 229 -27.77 2.16 25.26
C VAL A 229 -28.18 2.20 23.79
N VAL A 230 -28.77 3.33 23.39
CA VAL A 230 -29.15 3.57 22.01
C VAL A 230 -27.89 3.75 21.13
N PRO A 231 -27.69 2.96 20.06
CA PRO A 231 -26.55 3.14 19.18
C PRO A 231 -26.61 4.49 18.45
N THR A 232 -25.49 5.19 18.39
CA THR A 232 -25.39 6.50 17.74
C THR A 232 -25.11 6.34 16.25
N TYR A 233 -25.91 6.98 15.42
CA TYR A 233 -25.66 7.12 13.99
C TYR A 233 -25.40 8.59 13.66
N LEU A 234 -24.20 8.87 13.14
CA LEU A 234 -23.80 10.20 12.68
C LEU A 234 -24.02 10.29 11.17
N GLU A 235 -24.79 11.27 10.72
CA GLU A 235 -25.01 11.57 9.31
C GLU A 235 -24.56 12.99 8.98
N ASN A 236 -23.31 13.15 8.63
CA ASN A 236 -22.73 14.44 8.29
C ASN A 236 -22.45 14.59 6.80
N LYS A 237 -22.55 15.82 6.28
CA LYS A 237 -22.22 16.16 4.89
C LYS A 237 -21.10 17.21 4.85
N GLY A 238 -20.33 17.21 3.77
CA GLY A 238 -19.28 18.21 3.54
C GLY A 238 -18.17 18.18 4.60
N ILE A 239 -17.97 19.31 5.28
CA ILE A 239 -16.96 19.49 6.33
C ILE A 239 -17.29 18.64 7.57
N GLY A 240 -18.57 18.55 7.93
CA GLY A 240 -19.03 17.72 9.04
C GLY A 240 -18.63 16.24 8.87
N LYS A 241 -18.68 15.71 7.63
CA LYS A 241 -18.27 14.33 7.36
C LYS A 241 -16.76 14.10 7.58
N MET A 242 -15.92 15.10 7.34
CA MET A 242 -14.50 15.03 7.67
C MET A 242 -14.27 15.07 9.18
N GLY A 243 -15.09 15.83 9.91
CA GLY A 243 -15.08 15.85 11.36
C GLY A 243 -15.58 14.54 11.97
N GLU A 244 -16.61 13.94 11.38
CA GLU A 244 -17.09 12.61 11.76
C GLU A 244 -16.02 11.53 11.59
N ASP A 245 -15.25 11.57 10.49
CA ASP A 245 -14.10 10.66 10.29
C ASP A 245 -13.08 10.83 11.45
N LEU A 246 -12.87 12.04 11.99
CA LEU A 246 -11.99 12.30 13.14
C LEU A 246 -12.59 11.83 14.47
N VAL A 247 -13.88 12.05 14.68
CA VAL A 247 -14.58 11.61 15.89
C VAL A 247 -14.54 10.08 15.98
N ASN A 248 -14.83 9.39 14.88
CA ASN A 248 -14.84 7.93 14.81
C ASN A 248 -13.46 7.27 15.05
N ILE A 249 -12.36 8.04 15.03
CA ILE A 249 -11.02 7.53 15.41
C ILE A 249 -10.93 7.30 16.93
N TYR A 250 -11.63 8.12 17.71
CA TYR A 250 -11.60 8.03 19.17
C TYR A 250 -12.74 7.19 19.71
N ASP A 251 -13.97 7.65 19.51
CA ASP A 251 -15.21 6.95 19.88
C ASP A 251 -16.41 7.72 19.34
N THR A 252 -17.59 7.06 19.25
CA THR A 252 -18.84 7.73 18.91
C THR A 252 -19.45 8.40 20.13
N PRO A 253 -19.94 9.65 20.02
CA PRO A 253 -20.64 10.30 21.14
C PRO A 253 -21.92 9.56 21.51
N ALA A 254 -22.41 9.74 22.73
CA ALA A 254 -23.71 9.18 23.14
C ALA A 254 -24.84 9.72 22.27
N SER A 255 -25.89 8.92 22.07
CA SER A 255 -27.06 9.31 21.25
C SER A 255 -27.80 10.53 21.78
N SER A 256 -27.64 10.85 23.08
CA SER A 256 -28.20 12.05 23.77
C SER A 256 -27.38 13.33 23.53
N ASP A 257 -26.13 13.19 23.08
CA ASP A 257 -25.20 14.29 22.92
C ASP A 257 -25.37 15.00 21.59
N LYS A 258 -24.98 16.27 21.56
CA LYS A 258 -24.90 17.00 20.28
C LYS A 258 -23.71 16.48 19.48
N ASP A 259 -23.90 16.33 18.18
CA ASP A 259 -22.81 15.94 17.25
C ASP A 259 -21.65 16.95 17.30
N PRO A 260 -20.47 16.56 17.78
CA PRO A 260 -19.32 17.43 17.89
C PRO A 260 -18.51 17.54 16.60
N SER A 261 -18.85 16.77 15.54
CA SER A 261 -18.03 16.56 14.35
C SER A 261 -17.52 17.86 13.71
N SER A 262 -18.39 18.85 13.52
CA SER A 262 -18.00 20.12 12.90
C SER A 262 -17.04 20.93 13.79
N TRP A 263 -17.27 20.94 15.09
CA TRP A 263 -16.40 21.64 16.06
C TRP A 263 -15.05 20.96 16.21
N VAL A 264 -15.04 19.64 16.27
CA VAL A 264 -13.81 18.83 16.29
C VAL A 264 -12.96 19.11 15.07
N PHE A 265 -13.58 19.17 13.88
CA PHE A 265 -12.84 19.46 12.65
C PHE A 265 -12.21 20.86 12.66
N VAL A 266 -12.99 21.89 13.01
CA VAL A 266 -12.48 23.28 13.04
C VAL A 266 -11.37 23.43 14.08
N SER A 267 -11.59 22.91 15.31
CA SER A 267 -10.59 22.93 16.36
C SER A 267 -9.31 22.17 15.94
N PHE A 268 -9.46 21.01 15.31
CA PHE A 268 -8.33 20.24 14.80
C PHE A 268 -7.51 21.03 13.78
N VAL A 269 -8.18 21.70 12.81
CA VAL A 269 -7.50 22.53 11.82
C VAL A 269 -6.72 23.66 12.49
N VAL A 270 -7.34 24.35 13.43
CA VAL A 270 -6.71 25.48 14.16
C VAL A 270 -5.49 24.98 14.95
N PHE A 271 -5.67 23.97 15.81
CA PHE A 271 -4.58 23.46 16.65
C PHE A 271 -3.45 22.84 15.82
N PHE A 272 -3.78 22.08 14.78
CA PHE A 272 -2.78 21.55 13.87
C PHE A 272 -1.95 22.66 13.21
N SER A 273 -2.62 23.73 12.75
CA SER A 273 -1.96 24.89 12.14
C SER A 273 -1.06 25.63 13.12
N MET A 274 -1.49 25.72 14.39
CA MET A 274 -0.68 26.32 15.45
C MET A 274 0.55 25.47 15.81
N ILE A 275 0.40 24.16 15.83
CA ILE A 275 1.50 23.21 16.15
C ILE A 275 2.56 23.24 15.04
N VAL A 276 2.13 23.15 13.79
CA VAL A 276 3.05 23.17 12.62
C VAL A 276 3.71 24.55 12.50
N ASN A 277 2.93 25.61 12.66
CA ASN A 277 3.36 27.02 12.70
C ASN A 277 4.36 27.41 11.61
N ASP A 278 4.14 26.97 10.36
CA ASP A 278 5.06 27.23 9.26
C ASP A 278 4.33 27.30 7.91
N ALA A 279 4.50 28.43 7.21
CA ALA A 279 3.85 28.66 5.91
C ALA A 279 4.48 27.85 4.77
N GLY A 280 5.77 27.58 4.83
CA GLY A 280 6.48 26.80 3.81
C GLY A 280 6.07 25.33 3.82
N TYR A 281 6.05 24.72 4.99
CA TYR A 281 5.54 23.35 5.15
C TYR A 281 4.03 23.27 4.85
N GLY A 282 3.25 24.29 5.23
CA GLY A 282 1.84 24.37 4.86
C GLY A 282 1.62 24.37 3.35
N LEU A 283 2.41 25.17 2.62
CA LEU A 283 2.39 25.23 1.16
C LEU A 283 2.76 23.87 0.53
N LEU A 284 3.82 23.24 1.01
CA LEU A 284 4.26 21.93 0.53
C LEU A 284 3.17 20.88 0.75
N PHE A 285 2.54 20.89 1.93
CA PHE A 285 1.44 19.98 2.27
C PHE A 285 0.22 20.20 1.36
N LEU A 286 -0.13 21.47 1.10
CA LEU A 286 -1.21 21.82 0.18
C LEU A 286 -0.91 21.37 -1.26
N LEU A 287 0.28 21.67 -1.78
CA LEU A 287 0.67 21.31 -3.14
C LEU A 287 0.69 19.78 -3.34
N THR A 288 1.20 19.05 -2.36
CA THR A 288 1.21 17.57 -2.39
C THR A 288 -0.22 17.03 -2.41
N SER A 289 -1.11 17.55 -1.57
CA SER A 289 -2.52 17.15 -1.54
C SER A 289 -3.23 17.44 -2.85
N LEU A 290 -3.04 18.65 -3.41
CA LEU A 290 -3.64 19.03 -4.70
C LEU A 290 -3.10 18.18 -5.86
N PHE A 291 -1.81 17.89 -5.88
CA PHE A 291 -1.20 16.99 -6.87
C PHE A 291 -1.82 15.59 -6.81
N LEU A 292 -2.00 15.03 -5.61
CA LEU A 292 -2.63 13.73 -5.42
C LEU A 292 -4.11 13.77 -5.83
N VAL A 293 -4.84 14.84 -5.53
CA VAL A 293 -6.22 15.04 -6.01
C VAL A 293 -6.27 15.09 -7.54
N TYR A 294 -5.36 15.84 -8.16
CA TYR A 294 -5.27 15.91 -9.61
C TYR A 294 -4.98 14.54 -10.23
N LYS A 295 -3.98 13.82 -9.72
CA LYS A 295 -3.62 12.47 -10.17
C LYS A 295 -4.75 11.44 -9.96
N SER A 296 -5.59 11.63 -8.94
CA SER A 296 -6.70 10.73 -8.63
C SER A 296 -7.93 10.97 -9.51
N ARG A 297 -8.11 12.18 -10.08
CA ARG A 297 -9.26 12.53 -10.95
C ARG A 297 -9.36 11.67 -12.22
N GLY A 298 -8.24 11.14 -12.71
CA GLY A 298 -8.20 10.24 -13.88
C GLY A 298 -8.50 8.77 -13.57
N LYS A 299 -8.58 8.37 -12.30
CA LYS A 299 -8.84 6.99 -11.91
C LYS A 299 -10.32 6.80 -11.60
N LYS A 300 -11.01 5.93 -12.34
CA LYS A 300 -12.45 5.62 -12.19
C LYS A 300 -12.88 5.12 -10.79
N ARG A 301 -11.97 4.85 -9.86
CA ARG A 301 -12.22 4.34 -8.49
C ARG A 301 -11.27 4.95 -7.45
N THR A 302 -11.43 6.21 -7.14
CA THR A 302 -10.91 6.73 -5.87
C THR A 302 -11.89 6.36 -4.74
N SER A 303 -11.38 5.71 -3.70
CA SER A 303 -12.17 5.47 -2.48
C SER A 303 -12.70 6.81 -1.94
N ALA A 304 -13.97 6.82 -1.51
CA ALA A 304 -14.56 8.00 -0.89
C ALA A 304 -13.76 8.48 0.35
N ALA A 305 -13.22 7.53 1.12
CA ALA A 305 -12.36 7.83 2.27
C ALA A 305 -11.07 8.55 1.85
N LEU A 306 -10.37 8.07 0.79
CA LEU A 306 -9.18 8.73 0.26
C LEU A 306 -9.48 10.15 -0.23
N SER A 307 -10.62 10.35 -0.91
CA SER A 307 -11.03 11.68 -1.37
C SER A 307 -11.27 12.64 -0.20
N ARG A 308 -11.90 12.17 0.90
CA ARG A 308 -12.08 12.96 2.12
C ARG A 308 -10.75 13.28 2.80
N PHE A 309 -9.88 12.28 2.95
CA PHE A 309 -8.54 12.47 3.52
C PHE A 309 -7.73 13.53 2.77
N LEU A 310 -7.72 13.50 1.43
CA LEU A 310 -7.01 14.49 0.61
C LEU A 310 -7.61 15.90 0.76
N LYS A 311 -8.93 16.02 0.88
CA LYS A 311 -9.60 17.30 1.15
C LYS A 311 -9.22 17.84 2.54
N THR A 312 -9.26 16.99 3.57
CA THR A 312 -8.80 17.34 4.91
C THR A 312 -7.36 17.82 4.90
N SER A 313 -6.47 17.09 4.24
CA SER A 313 -5.05 17.47 4.07
C SER A 313 -4.88 18.83 3.39
N SER A 314 -5.69 19.12 2.37
CA SER A 314 -5.66 20.42 1.70
C SER A 314 -6.08 21.56 2.63
N ILE A 315 -7.13 21.36 3.44
CA ILE A 315 -7.61 22.35 4.41
C ILE A 315 -6.56 22.59 5.51
N LEU A 316 -5.92 21.52 6.00
CA LEU A 316 -4.82 21.63 6.97
C LEU A 316 -3.64 22.39 6.38
N GLY A 317 -3.27 22.13 5.13
CA GLY A 317 -2.22 22.87 4.42
C GLY A 317 -2.52 24.38 4.32
N ILE A 318 -3.77 24.73 4.00
CA ILE A 318 -4.21 26.14 3.98
C ILE A 318 -4.13 26.75 5.38
N GLY A 319 -4.61 26.04 6.42
CA GLY A 319 -4.53 26.51 7.79
C GLY A 319 -3.08 26.77 8.24
N CYS A 320 -2.17 25.84 7.96
CA CYS A 320 -0.74 26.01 8.26
C CYS A 320 -0.12 27.20 7.49
N MET A 321 -0.48 27.38 6.21
CA MET A 321 -0.05 28.56 5.45
C MET A 321 -0.52 29.86 6.08
N CYS A 322 -1.80 29.96 6.41
CA CYS A 322 -2.36 31.16 7.02
C CYS A 322 -1.73 31.47 8.37
N TRP A 323 -1.58 30.46 9.22
CA TRP A 323 -0.99 30.61 10.55
C TRP A 323 0.49 30.93 10.47
N GLY A 324 1.28 30.21 9.67
CA GLY A 324 2.69 30.45 9.45
C GLY A 324 2.98 31.84 8.82
N ALA A 325 2.13 32.29 7.90
CA ALA A 325 2.20 33.64 7.36
C ALA A 325 1.91 34.71 8.44
N ALA A 326 0.90 34.48 9.28
CA ALA A 326 0.57 35.38 10.41
C ALA A 326 1.70 35.46 11.44
N THR A 327 2.43 34.38 11.66
CA THR A 327 3.58 34.33 12.58
C THR A 327 4.92 34.63 11.90
N THR A 328 4.92 34.79 10.57
CA THR A 328 6.13 35.01 9.74
C THR A 328 7.17 33.90 9.84
N SER A 329 6.73 32.65 9.92
CA SER A 329 7.56 31.46 9.87
C SER A 329 7.50 30.80 8.50
N PHE A 330 8.65 30.50 7.90
CA PHE A 330 8.77 29.89 6.59
C PHE A 330 9.95 28.92 6.53
N PHE A 331 9.70 27.60 6.45
CA PHE A 331 10.69 26.52 6.53
C PHE A 331 11.62 26.60 7.75
N GLY A 332 11.05 26.93 8.91
CA GLY A 332 11.81 27.07 10.15
C GLY A 332 12.68 28.34 10.22
N MET A 333 12.67 29.16 9.16
CA MET A 333 13.38 30.44 9.13
C MET A 333 12.47 31.57 9.65
N THR A 334 13.03 32.40 10.53
CA THR A 334 12.35 33.62 11.00
C THR A 334 12.99 34.85 10.33
N PHE A 335 12.14 35.76 9.89
CA PHE A 335 12.64 37.02 9.29
C PHE A 335 13.32 37.89 10.31
N SER A 336 14.35 38.65 9.88
CA SER A 336 15.06 39.60 10.72
C SER A 336 14.11 40.63 11.34
N ASN A 337 14.42 41.10 12.56
CA ASN A 337 13.62 42.10 13.29
C ASN A 337 13.41 43.40 12.52
N GLN A 338 14.29 43.73 11.55
CA GLN A 338 14.22 44.93 10.72
C GLN A 338 13.33 44.75 9.47
N SER A 339 12.86 43.53 9.17
CA SER A 339 12.02 43.32 7.99
C SER A 339 10.60 43.87 8.22
N LEU A 340 10.01 44.48 7.19
CA LEU A 340 8.63 44.98 7.20
C LEU A 340 7.64 43.85 7.50
N LEU A 341 7.89 42.64 7.00
CA LEU A 341 7.02 41.47 7.22
C LEU A 341 6.91 41.12 8.71
N ARG A 342 8.02 41.22 9.47
CA ARG A 342 8.02 40.92 10.88
C ARG A 342 7.27 41.96 11.73
N GLN A 343 7.31 43.22 11.31
CA GLN A 343 6.61 44.30 12.00
C GLN A 343 5.07 44.07 11.99
N TYR A 344 4.55 43.46 10.94
CA TYR A 344 3.13 43.11 10.82
C TYR A 344 2.81 41.70 11.30
N SER A 345 3.77 40.97 11.85
CA SER A 345 3.49 39.62 12.36
C SER A 345 2.66 39.66 13.63
N LEU A 346 1.79 38.65 13.75
CA LEU A 346 0.93 38.47 14.93
C LEU A 346 1.78 38.39 16.22
N THR A 347 2.89 37.69 16.18
CA THR A 347 3.82 37.54 17.30
C THR A 347 4.44 38.89 17.73
N HIS A 348 4.80 39.73 16.78
CA HIS A 348 5.35 41.06 17.08
C HIS A 348 4.27 41.98 17.66
N ILE A 349 3.09 42.02 17.05
CA ILE A 349 1.96 42.82 17.56
C ILE A 349 1.58 42.42 18.99
N LEU A 350 1.50 41.13 19.26
CA LEU A 350 1.20 40.62 20.60
C LEU A 350 2.31 40.94 21.61
N ALA A 351 3.58 40.84 21.17
CA ALA A 351 4.74 41.25 22.01
C ALA A 351 4.70 42.73 22.38
N LEU A 352 4.43 43.60 21.40
CA LEU A 352 4.29 45.04 21.65
C LEU A 352 3.15 45.36 22.62
N LYS A 353 1.95 44.78 22.40
CA LYS A 353 0.81 44.98 23.32
C LYS A 353 1.08 44.45 24.71
N LYS A 354 1.79 43.31 24.80
CA LYS A 354 2.22 42.75 26.07
C LYS A 354 3.19 43.68 26.79
N ALA A 355 4.18 44.19 26.07
CA ALA A 355 5.13 45.14 26.62
C ALA A 355 4.44 46.45 27.11
N GLU A 356 3.54 47.02 26.30
CA GLU A 356 2.73 48.17 26.66
C GLU A 356 1.89 47.92 27.93
N TYR A 357 1.25 46.78 28.04
CA TYR A 357 0.50 46.36 29.23
C TYR A 357 1.40 46.31 30.47
N TYR A 358 2.59 45.69 30.37
CA TYR A 358 3.53 45.63 31.52
C TYR A 358 4.08 46.99 31.92
N VAL A 359 4.41 47.86 30.95
CA VAL A 359 4.85 49.24 31.22
C VAL A 359 3.76 50.02 31.99
N THR A 360 2.50 49.87 31.57
CA THR A 360 1.39 50.63 32.13
C THR A 360 0.90 50.09 33.49
N ASN A 361 0.77 48.75 33.61
CA ASN A 361 0.09 48.17 34.77
C ASN A 361 1.02 47.48 35.78
N ARG A 362 2.27 47.12 35.37
CA ARG A 362 3.25 46.44 36.23
C ARG A 362 4.68 46.92 35.98
N PRO A 363 5.00 48.20 36.25
CA PRO A 363 6.29 48.78 35.91
C PRO A 363 7.50 48.12 36.63
N GLN A 364 7.32 47.56 37.80
CA GLN A 364 8.38 46.87 38.54
C GLN A 364 8.74 45.53 37.84
N ALA A 365 7.76 44.73 37.49
CA ALA A 365 7.98 43.47 36.76
C ALA A 365 8.55 43.68 35.36
N TYR A 366 8.26 44.82 34.70
CA TYR A 366 8.89 45.21 33.44
C TYR A 366 10.37 45.49 33.59
N LYS A 367 10.78 46.21 34.65
CA LYS A 367 12.21 46.50 34.94
C LYS A 367 13.00 45.23 35.25
N GLU A 368 12.43 44.24 35.90
CA GLU A 368 13.08 42.95 36.15
C GLU A 368 13.31 42.16 34.84
N LEU A 369 12.29 42.14 33.95
CA LEU A 369 12.37 41.45 32.64
C LEU A 369 13.34 42.09 31.63
N VAL A 370 13.63 43.40 31.75
CA VAL A 370 14.55 44.09 30.86
C VAL A 370 15.99 44.04 31.40
N ASN A 371 16.20 43.77 32.69
CA ASN A 371 17.51 43.65 33.32
C ASN A 371 18.06 42.20 33.33
N GLU A 372 17.27 41.20 32.95
CA GLU A 372 17.70 39.85 32.56
C GLU A 372 17.97 39.75 31.03
#